data_5d183a001566c2af9641f4057328f029
#
_entry.id   5d183a001566c2af9641f4057328f029
#
_cell.length_a   1.000
_cell.length_b   1.000
_cell.length_c   1.000
_cell.angle_alpha   90.00
_cell.angle_beta   90.00
_cell.angle_gamma   90.00
#
_symmetry.space_group_name_H-M   'P 1'
#
loop_
_entity.id
_entity.type
_entity.pdbx_description
1 polymer ?
#
loop_
_entity_poly.entity_id
_entity_poly.type
_entity_poly.pdbx_seq_one_letter_code
_entity_poly.pdbx_strand_id
1 'polypeptide(L)'
;ASNGTVLWKRDLNKDYEIEMPIWGIAASPLVVGDLIILHIGGKNGACVVALDKQSGKEAWKALDDRASYSAPILTEQAGHEIVVCWTGDSVSAIDPKKGTVHWRYPFAPKRMPIGIATPILQKDRLFVTSFYDGALMLRLLPDRLAVEKVWYRVGRNEKDTDGLQSI
;
A
#
# COMPACT_ATOMS: atom_id res chain seq x y z
N ALA A 1 9.71 -22.82 5.84
CA ALA A 1 10.53 -24.03 5.97
C ALA A 1 11.02 -24.45 4.58
N SER A 2 12.26 -24.86 4.44
CA SER A 2 12.87 -25.27 3.15
C SER A 2 12.23 -26.53 2.54
N ASN A 3 11.47 -27.26 3.34
CA ASN A 3 10.79 -28.51 2.95
C ASN A 3 9.27 -28.35 2.75
N GLY A 4 8.75 -27.12 2.75
CA GLY A 4 7.32 -26.86 2.60
C GLY A 4 6.47 -27.11 3.86
N THR A 5 7.08 -27.37 5.02
CA THR A 5 6.33 -27.51 6.28
C THR A 5 5.64 -26.21 6.65
N VAL A 6 4.35 -26.26 6.95
CA VAL A 6 3.57 -25.11 7.42
C VAL A 6 3.98 -24.80 8.87
N LEU A 7 4.54 -23.63 9.11
CA LEU A 7 4.91 -23.17 10.46
C LEU A 7 3.72 -22.63 11.22
N TRP A 8 2.85 -21.87 10.55
CA TRP A 8 1.64 -21.29 11.11
C TRP A 8 0.61 -21.03 10.02
N LYS A 9 -0.63 -20.79 10.41
CA LYS A 9 -1.74 -20.44 9.54
C LYS A 9 -2.63 -19.43 10.26
N ARG A 10 -3.11 -18.40 9.54
CA ARG A 10 -4.07 -17.41 10.03
C ARG A 10 -5.18 -17.17 9.00
N ASP A 11 -6.38 -16.91 9.50
CA ASP A 11 -7.50 -16.42 8.70
C ASP A 11 -7.65 -14.92 8.93
N LEU A 12 -7.00 -14.14 8.08
CA LEU A 12 -6.95 -12.68 8.22
C LEU A 12 -8.32 -12.02 8.04
N ASN A 13 -9.23 -12.65 7.27
CA ASN A 13 -10.57 -12.12 7.12
C ASN A 13 -11.32 -12.15 8.47
N LYS A 14 -11.21 -13.26 9.19
CA LYS A 14 -11.80 -13.42 10.51
C LYS A 14 -11.10 -12.54 11.56
N ASP A 15 -9.76 -12.49 11.52
CA ASP A 15 -8.96 -11.79 12.53
C ASP A 15 -9.11 -10.26 12.46
N TYR A 16 -9.34 -9.70 11.25
CA TYR A 16 -9.36 -8.26 11.00
C TYR A 16 -10.66 -7.73 10.41
N GLU A 17 -11.71 -8.53 10.36
CA GLU A 17 -13.04 -8.14 9.85
C GLU A 17 -12.94 -7.45 8.48
N ILE A 18 -12.24 -8.08 7.53
CA ILE A 18 -11.98 -7.50 6.22
C ILE A 18 -13.29 -7.35 5.44
N GLU A 19 -13.58 -6.15 4.95
CA GLU A 19 -14.59 -5.93 3.93
C GLU A 19 -14.01 -6.36 2.58
N MET A 20 -14.36 -7.60 2.17
CA MET A 20 -13.72 -8.24 1.03
C MET A 20 -13.95 -7.45 -0.27
N PRO A 21 -12.89 -6.96 -0.93
CA PRO A 21 -13.02 -6.36 -2.25
C PRO A 21 -13.53 -7.35 -3.29
N ILE A 22 -14.11 -6.85 -4.39
CA ILE A 22 -14.74 -7.68 -5.44
C ILE A 22 -13.81 -8.79 -5.95
N TRP A 23 -12.51 -8.52 -6.11
CA TRP A 23 -11.52 -9.48 -6.59
C TRP A 23 -10.65 -10.06 -5.47
N GLY A 24 -11.11 -9.96 -4.21
CA GLY A 24 -10.37 -10.45 -3.05
C GLY A 24 -9.16 -9.60 -2.67
N ILE A 25 -8.34 -10.12 -1.77
CA ILE A 25 -7.06 -9.51 -1.38
C ILE A 25 -5.98 -10.07 -2.29
N ALA A 26 -5.54 -9.25 -3.25
CA ALA A 26 -4.60 -9.67 -4.30
C ALA A 26 -3.21 -8.99 -4.20
N ALA A 27 -3.02 -8.06 -3.28
CA ALA A 27 -1.73 -7.42 -3.04
C ALA A 27 -0.68 -8.45 -2.58
N SER A 28 0.47 -8.47 -3.24
CA SER A 28 1.57 -9.35 -2.81
C SER A 28 2.13 -8.92 -1.45
N PRO A 29 2.42 -9.87 -0.55
CA PRO A 29 3.11 -9.58 0.70
C PRO A 29 4.51 -9.00 0.48
N LEU A 30 4.93 -8.10 1.36
CA LEU A 30 6.29 -7.58 1.41
C LEU A 30 7.02 -8.14 2.65
N VAL A 31 8.18 -8.75 2.46
CA VAL A 31 9.00 -9.24 3.57
C VAL A 31 10.09 -8.22 3.88
N VAL A 32 10.13 -7.72 5.13
CA VAL A 32 11.15 -6.79 5.62
C VAL A 32 11.72 -7.30 6.93
N GLY A 33 12.98 -7.73 6.91
CA GLY A 33 13.61 -8.35 8.07
C GLY A 33 12.83 -9.58 8.56
N ASP A 34 12.31 -9.53 9.77
CA ASP A 34 11.52 -10.61 10.36
C ASP A 34 10.00 -10.41 10.22
N LEU A 35 9.57 -9.39 9.48
CA LEU A 35 8.17 -9.07 9.30
C LEU A 35 7.67 -9.41 7.91
N ILE A 36 6.40 -9.83 7.82
CA ILE A 36 5.60 -9.92 6.61
C ILE A 36 4.57 -8.78 6.67
N ILE A 37 4.66 -7.83 5.75
CA ILE A 37 3.77 -6.68 5.67
C ILE A 37 2.71 -6.96 4.60
N LEU A 38 1.45 -6.80 4.99
CA LEU A 38 0.27 -7.16 4.21
C LEU A 38 -0.66 -5.97 4.09
N HIS A 39 -1.12 -5.67 2.89
CA HIS A 39 -2.17 -4.70 2.62
C HIS A 39 -3.50 -5.45 2.49
N ILE A 40 -4.36 -5.37 3.50
CA ILE A 40 -5.56 -6.22 3.63
C ILE A 40 -6.87 -5.46 3.76
N GLY A 41 -6.85 -4.15 4.11
CA GLY A 41 -8.07 -3.36 4.28
C GLY A 41 -8.95 -3.81 5.45
N GLY A 42 -8.34 -4.33 6.51
CA GLY A 42 -9.05 -4.70 7.74
C GLY A 42 -9.54 -3.49 8.52
N LYS A 43 -10.53 -3.70 9.39
CA LYS A 43 -11.10 -2.66 10.24
C LYS A 43 -10.21 -2.31 11.42
N ASN A 44 -10.55 -1.22 12.11
CA ASN A 44 -9.91 -0.78 13.36
C ASN A 44 -8.39 -0.55 13.22
N GLY A 45 -7.99 0.18 12.18
CA GLY A 45 -6.59 0.52 11.92
C GLY A 45 -5.80 -0.61 11.27
N ALA A 46 -6.43 -1.61 10.68
CA ALA A 46 -5.78 -2.79 10.11
C ALA A 46 -5.79 -2.83 8.56
N CYS A 47 -5.78 -1.66 7.90
CA CYS A 47 -5.63 -1.65 6.45
C CYS A 47 -4.29 -2.26 6.02
N VAL A 48 -3.22 -1.94 6.74
CA VAL A 48 -1.90 -2.56 6.59
C VAL A 48 -1.50 -3.20 7.91
N VAL A 49 -1.08 -4.45 7.86
CA VAL A 49 -0.64 -5.21 9.05
C VAL A 49 0.75 -5.79 8.83
N ALA A 50 1.53 -5.87 9.88
CA ALA A 50 2.78 -6.62 9.89
C ALA A 50 2.69 -7.79 10.85
N LEU A 51 3.08 -8.95 10.36
CA LEU A 51 3.14 -10.19 11.13
C LEU A 51 4.59 -10.66 11.23
N ASP A 52 4.95 -11.19 12.38
CA ASP A 52 6.22 -11.90 12.54
C ASP A 52 6.25 -13.15 11.65
N LYS A 53 7.25 -13.28 10.82
CA LYS A 53 7.33 -14.33 9.78
C LYS A 53 7.48 -15.73 10.35
N GLN A 54 7.94 -15.88 11.60
CA GLN A 54 8.15 -17.19 12.24
C GLN A 54 6.91 -17.67 12.97
N SER A 55 6.21 -16.76 13.64
CA SER A 55 5.08 -17.11 14.52
C SER A 55 3.72 -16.73 13.98
N GLY A 56 3.66 -15.82 12.97
CA GLY A 56 2.41 -15.24 12.49
C GLY A 56 1.76 -14.26 13.46
N LYS A 57 2.39 -13.91 14.56
CA LYS A 57 1.87 -12.93 15.52
C LYS A 57 1.91 -11.52 14.92
N GLU A 58 0.87 -10.73 15.23
CA GLU A 58 0.83 -9.32 14.86
C GLU A 58 1.94 -8.56 15.59
N ALA A 59 2.73 -7.81 14.81
CA ALA A 59 3.72 -6.87 15.31
C ALA A 59 3.14 -5.46 15.41
N TRP A 60 2.44 -5.04 14.37
CA TRP A 60 1.74 -3.76 14.30
C TRP A 60 0.66 -3.76 13.22
N LYS A 61 -0.20 -2.75 13.29
CA LYS A 61 -1.20 -2.43 12.25
C LYS A 61 -1.30 -0.92 12.06
N ALA A 62 -1.69 -0.49 10.87
CA ALA A 62 -1.76 0.92 10.49
C ALA A 62 -2.82 1.17 9.42
N LEU A 63 -3.36 2.40 9.41
CA LEU A 63 -4.35 2.95 8.49
C LEU A 63 -5.75 2.32 8.62
N ASP A 64 -6.76 3.18 8.48
CA ASP A 64 -8.18 2.80 8.36
C ASP A 64 -8.69 2.90 6.92
N ASP A 65 -7.80 2.82 5.95
CA ASP A 65 -8.13 2.92 4.53
C ASP A 65 -8.77 1.61 4.02
N ARG A 66 -9.54 1.72 2.95
CA ARG A 66 -10.06 0.55 2.23
C ARG A 66 -8.92 -0.23 1.58
N ALA A 67 -9.15 -1.51 1.32
CA ALA A 67 -8.23 -2.30 0.51
C ALA A 67 -8.14 -1.80 -0.94
N SER A 68 -7.00 -2.01 -1.56
CA SER A 68 -6.77 -1.97 -2.99
C SER A 68 -5.93 -3.19 -3.37
N TYR A 69 -5.37 -3.23 -4.56
CA TYR A 69 -4.70 -4.44 -5.09
C TYR A 69 -3.19 -4.26 -5.23
N SER A 70 -2.71 -3.05 -4.99
CA SER A 70 -1.31 -2.67 -5.15
C SER A 70 -0.43 -3.26 -4.06
N ALA A 71 0.69 -3.85 -4.44
CA ALA A 71 1.69 -4.34 -3.50
C ALA A 71 2.45 -3.17 -2.84
N PRO A 72 2.76 -3.26 -1.53
CA PRO A 72 3.63 -2.30 -0.87
C PRO A 72 5.08 -2.43 -1.38
N ILE A 73 5.82 -1.33 -1.35
CA ILE A 73 7.25 -1.31 -1.69
C ILE A 73 8.09 -0.78 -0.53
N LEU A 74 9.29 -1.34 -0.36
CA LEU A 74 10.30 -0.84 0.59
C LEU A 74 11.22 0.14 -0.12
N THR A 75 11.52 1.26 0.52
CA THR A 75 12.46 2.25 0.04
C THR A 75 13.08 3.05 1.19
N GLU A 76 13.91 4.02 0.87
CA GLU A 76 14.52 4.95 1.83
C GLU A 76 14.08 6.38 1.54
N GLN A 77 13.82 7.16 2.58
CA GLN A 77 13.56 8.59 2.51
C GLN A 77 14.19 9.31 3.71
N ALA A 78 14.95 10.37 3.45
CA ALA A 78 15.62 11.18 4.48
C ALA A 78 16.41 10.31 5.50
N GLY A 79 17.10 9.25 5.01
CA GLY A 79 17.89 8.34 5.84
C GLY A 79 17.07 7.31 6.65
N HIS A 80 15.77 7.17 6.37
CA HIS A 80 14.88 6.22 7.04
C HIS A 80 14.33 5.19 6.04
N GLU A 81 14.34 3.91 6.42
CA GLU A 81 13.55 2.92 5.69
C GLU A 81 12.06 3.20 5.87
N ILE A 82 11.33 3.19 4.79
CA ILE A 82 9.87 3.36 4.76
C ILE A 82 9.23 2.30 3.86
N VAL A 83 8.04 1.88 4.22
CA VAL A 83 7.16 1.11 3.34
C VAL A 83 6.14 2.05 2.75
N VAL A 84 6.12 2.15 1.42
CA VAL A 84 5.10 2.89 0.70
C VAL A 84 3.95 1.95 0.38
N CYS A 85 2.76 2.28 0.88
CA CYS A 85 1.51 1.59 0.61
C CYS A 85 0.58 2.50 -0.19
N TRP A 86 0.07 1.99 -1.30
CA TRP A 86 -1.03 2.62 -2.02
C TRP A 86 -2.31 1.83 -1.77
N THR A 87 -3.14 2.40 -0.89
CA THR A 87 -4.39 1.82 -0.42
C THR A 87 -5.59 2.25 -1.29
N GLY A 88 -6.78 1.88 -0.88
CA GLY A 88 -8.01 2.36 -1.54
C GLY A 88 -8.30 3.85 -1.35
N ASP A 89 -7.61 4.53 -0.43
CA ASP A 89 -7.91 5.92 -0.10
C ASP A 89 -6.70 6.84 -0.10
N SER A 90 -5.48 6.29 -0.07
CA SER A 90 -4.27 7.10 0.05
C SER A 90 -3.01 6.41 -0.49
N VAL A 91 -1.98 7.22 -0.71
CA VAL A 91 -0.59 6.77 -0.78
C VAL A 91 0.08 7.19 0.53
N SER A 92 0.67 6.25 1.24
CA SER A 92 1.20 6.49 2.60
C SER A 92 2.58 5.88 2.78
N ALA A 93 3.42 6.51 3.61
CA ALA A 93 4.68 5.94 4.08
C ALA A 93 4.56 5.52 5.54
N ILE A 94 5.00 4.31 5.82
CA ILE A 94 4.90 3.67 7.13
C ILE A 94 6.29 3.21 7.56
N ASP A 95 6.63 3.41 8.83
CA ASP A 95 7.82 2.81 9.45
C ASP A 95 7.67 1.28 9.43
N PRO A 96 8.57 0.53 8.75
CA PRO A 96 8.42 -0.91 8.63
C PRO A 96 8.49 -1.67 9.96
N LYS A 97 9.14 -1.11 10.99
CA LYS A 97 9.36 -1.77 12.29
C LYS A 97 8.24 -1.47 13.29
N LYS A 98 7.67 -0.24 13.23
CA LYS A 98 6.73 0.27 14.24
C LYS A 98 5.31 0.46 13.74
N GLY A 99 5.08 0.50 12.43
CA GLY A 99 3.78 0.83 11.85
C GLY A 99 3.41 2.31 11.94
N THR A 100 4.33 3.17 12.38
CA THR A 100 4.09 4.61 12.45
C THR A 100 3.92 5.20 11.05
N VAL A 101 2.80 5.87 10.80
CA VAL A 101 2.57 6.58 9.55
C VAL A 101 3.34 7.88 9.55
N HIS A 102 4.32 8.02 8.66
CA HIS A 102 5.14 9.22 8.52
C HIS A 102 4.43 10.32 7.71
N TRP A 103 3.80 9.92 6.60
CA TRP A 103 2.95 10.79 5.82
C TRP A 103 1.85 9.98 5.13
N ARG A 104 0.76 10.67 4.81
CA ARG A 104 -0.39 10.14 4.08
C ARG A 104 -0.85 11.18 3.08
N TYR A 105 -0.81 10.83 1.80
CA TYR A 105 -1.31 11.66 0.71
C TYR A 105 -2.68 11.12 0.24
N PRO A 106 -3.79 11.87 0.40
CA PRO A 106 -5.11 11.41 -0.03
C PRO A 106 -5.15 11.17 -1.53
N PHE A 107 -5.59 9.98 -1.92
CA PHE A 107 -5.80 9.61 -3.32
C PHE A 107 -6.97 8.63 -3.40
N ALA A 108 -8.12 9.08 -2.89
CA ALA A 108 -9.35 8.29 -2.88
C ALA A 108 -10.00 8.32 -4.26
N PRO A 109 -10.42 7.18 -4.79
CA PRO A 109 -11.13 7.10 -6.05
C PRO A 109 -12.55 7.69 -5.92
N LYS A 110 -13.03 8.26 -7.03
CA LYS A 110 -14.42 8.72 -7.12
C LYS A 110 -15.44 7.58 -7.18
N ARG A 111 -14.98 6.41 -7.55
CA ARG A 111 -15.78 5.19 -7.67
C ARG A 111 -15.21 4.10 -6.76
N MET A 112 -14.88 3.00 -7.32
CA MET A 112 -14.32 1.81 -6.67
C MET A 112 -12.79 1.89 -6.62
N PRO A 113 -12.14 1.53 -5.50
CA PRO A 113 -10.67 1.52 -5.43
C PRO A 113 -10.09 0.42 -6.33
N ILE A 114 -9.51 0.83 -7.45
CA ILE A 114 -8.80 -0.07 -8.39
C ILE A 114 -7.40 0.48 -8.61
N GLY A 115 -6.57 0.37 -7.60
CA GLY A 115 -5.13 0.57 -7.65
C GLY A 115 -4.44 -0.78 -7.75
N ILE A 116 -4.08 -1.22 -8.97
CA ILE A 116 -3.54 -2.56 -9.22
C ILE A 116 -2.01 -2.51 -9.32
N ALA A 117 -1.51 -1.58 -10.13
CA ALA A 117 -0.09 -1.46 -10.39
C ALA A 117 0.71 -1.17 -9.11
N THR A 118 1.80 -1.88 -8.91
CA THR A 118 2.75 -1.55 -7.85
C THR A 118 3.30 -0.14 -8.05
N PRO A 119 3.42 0.68 -7.01
CA PRO A 119 4.01 2.01 -7.11
C PRO A 119 5.41 1.94 -7.73
N ILE A 120 5.71 2.86 -8.64
CA ILE A 120 7.03 2.96 -9.25
C ILE A 120 7.77 4.12 -8.61
N LEU A 121 8.93 3.83 -8.05
CA LEU A 121 9.83 4.85 -7.52
C LEU A 121 11.09 4.95 -8.38
N GLN A 122 11.37 6.16 -8.86
CA GLN A 122 12.61 6.48 -9.55
C GLN A 122 13.24 7.70 -8.89
N LYS A 123 14.36 7.53 -8.20
CA LYS A 123 14.99 8.56 -7.36
C LYS A 123 13.99 9.05 -6.30
N ASP A 124 13.57 10.32 -6.38
CA ASP A 124 12.62 10.96 -5.49
C ASP A 124 11.18 11.01 -6.07
N ARG A 125 10.94 10.43 -7.25
CA ARG A 125 9.66 10.46 -7.95
C ARG A 125 8.90 9.16 -7.74
N LEU A 126 7.75 9.26 -7.08
CA LEU A 126 6.83 8.16 -6.85
C LEU A 126 5.62 8.30 -7.76
N PHE A 127 5.40 7.30 -8.60
CA PHE A 127 4.30 7.24 -9.55
C PHE A 127 3.30 6.16 -9.16
N VAL A 128 2.02 6.52 -9.18
CA VAL A 128 0.90 5.58 -9.05
C VAL A 128 -0.15 5.90 -10.11
N THR A 129 -0.84 4.87 -10.61
CA THR A 129 -1.87 5.04 -11.62
C THR A 129 -3.06 4.13 -11.36
N SER A 130 -4.24 4.74 -11.19
CA SER A 130 -5.52 4.07 -10.97
C SER A 130 -6.23 3.79 -12.28
N PHE A 131 -7.03 2.74 -12.31
CA PHE A 131 -7.80 2.39 -13.51
C PHE A 131 -8.79 3.48 -13.92
N TYR A 132 -9.50 4.11 -12.97
CA TYR A 132 -10.52 5.12 -13.26
C TYR A 132 -10.10 6.54 -12.91
N ASP A 133 -9.19 6.70 -11.95
CA ASP A 133 -8.94 7.99 -11.34
C ASP A 133 -7.65 8.65 -11.82
N GLY A 134 -7.05 8.09 -12.88
CA GLY A 134 -5.87 8.63 -13.52
C GLY A 134 -4.58 8.38 -12.76
N ALA A 135 -3.58 9.21 -13.00
CA ALA A 135 -2.24 9.02 -12.50
C ALA A 135 -1.75 10.18 -11.64
N LEU A 136 -1.00 9.86 -10.61
CA LEU A 136 -0.43 10.78 -9.64
C LEU A 136 1.09 10.61 -9.59
N MET A 137 1.80 11.73 -9.68
CA MET A 137 3.23 11.80 -9.41
C MET A 137 3.46 12.58 -8.14
N LEU A 138 4.07 11.93 -7.18
CA LEU A 138 4.54 12.53 -5.93
C LEU A 138 6.07 12.69 -5.96
N ARG A 139 6.57 13.59 -5.15
CA ARG A 139 7.99 13.74 -4.86
C ARG A 139 8.23 13.49 -3.38
N LEU A 140 9.07 12.55 -3.06
CA LEU A 140 9.57 12.31 -1.71
C LEU A 140 10.61 13.39 -1.39
N LEU A 141 10.41 14.09 -0.27
CA LEU A 141 11.35 15.13 0.13
C LEU A 141 12.63 14.50 0.70
N PRO A 142 13.82 14.91 0.24
CA PRO A 142 15.06 14.24 0.63
C PRO A 142 15.55 14.60 2.02
N ASP A 143 15.05 15.68 2.59
CA ASP A 143 15.46 16.25 3.88
C ASP A 143 14.54 15.92 5.04
N ARG A 144 13.35 15.34 4.77
CA ARG A 144 12.35 15.00 5.77
C ARG A 144 11.35 13.96 5.28
N LEU A 145 10.68 13.30 6.23
CA LEU A 145 9.63 12.33 5.95
C LEU A 145 8.31 13.04 5.56
N ALA A 146 8.27 13.58 4.36
CA ALA A 146 7.12 14.27 3.79
C ALA A 146 7.10 14.11 2.26
N VAL A 147 5.96 14.39 1.66
CA VAL A 147 5.74 14.24 0.23
C VAL A 147 5.03 15.47 -0.33
N GLU A 148 5.31 15.82 -1.58
CA GLU A 148 4.60 16.86 -2.31
C GLU A 148 4.09 16.34 -3.65
N LYS A 149 2.97 16.90 -4.11
CA LYS A 149 2.41 16.59 -5.42
C LYS A 149 3.22 17.29 -6.50
N VAL A 150 3.71 16.54 -7.47
CA VAL A 150 4.31 17.09 -8.69
C VAL A 150 3.23 17.38 -9.72
N TRP A 151 2.40 16.36 -10.02
CA TRP A 151 1.24 16.51 -10.89
C TRP A 151 0.22 15.39 -10.61
N TYR A 152 -1.00 15.65 -11.04
CA TYR A 152 -2.10 14.70 -11.09
C TYR A 152 -2.78 14.86 -12.45
N ARG A 153 -3.01 13.75 -13.14
CA ARG A 153 -3.71 13.71 -14.41
C ARG A 153 -4.87 12.74 -14.33
N VAL A 154 -6.02 13.22 -14.73
CA VAL A 154 -7.25 12.44 -14.88
C VAL A 154 -7.86 12.79 -16.22
N GLY A 155 -8.30 11.80 -16.96
CA GLY A 155 -9.01 11.99 -18.21
C GLY A 155 -10.41 12.56 -18.01
N ARG A 156 -11.06 12.97 -19.10
CA ARG A 156 -12.41 13.55 -19.09
C ARG A 156 -13.48 12.53 -18.71
N ASN A 157 -13.22 11.26 -18.98
CA ASN A 157 -14.09 10.12 -18.70
C ASN A 157 -13.26 8.83 -18.60
N GLU A 158 -13.92 7.70 -18.36
CA GLU A 158 -13.28 6.38 -18.21
C GLU A 158 -12.47 5.91 -19.42
N LYS A 159 -12.76 6.44 -20.60
CA LYS A 159 -12.07 6.08 -21.85
C LYS A 159 -10.95 7.05 -22.22
N ASP A 160 -10.90 8.20 -21.56
CA ASP A 160 -9.93 9.26 -21.79
C ASP A 160 -9.12 9.48 -20.51
N THR A 161 -8.11 8.67 -20.30
CA THR A 161 -7.22 8.68 -19.12
C THR A 161 -5.83 9.24 -19.45
N ASP A 162 -5.69 9.99 -20.54
CA ASP A 162 -4.40 10.47 -21.08
C ASP A 162 -3.39 9.33 -21.33
N GLY A 163 -3.89 8.12 -21.63
CA GLY A 163 -3.05 6.95 -21.88
C GLY A 163 -2.32 6.41 -20.63
N LEU A 164 -2.69 6.88 -19.43
CA LEU A 164 -2.06 6.50 -18.16
C LEU A 164 -2.95 5.55 -17.34
N GLN A 165 -3.83 4.83 -17.98
CA GLN A 165 -4.65 3.80 -17.36
C GLN A 165 -3.78 2.59 -17.00
N SER A 166 -3.87 2.13 -15.75
CA SER A 166 -3.22 0.88 -15.35
C SER A 166 -4.05 -0.31 -15.82
N ILE A 167 -3.42 -1.25 -16.43
CA ILE A 167 -3.98 -2.55 -16.78
C ILE A 167 -3.40 -3.60 -15.82
#